data_61f396f1fc63c46992c23f8ddee81c88
#
_entry.id   61f396f1fc63c46992c23f8ddee81c88
#
_cell.length_a   1.000
_cell.length_b   1.000
_cell.length_c   1.000
_cell.angle_alpha   90.00
_cell.angle_beta   90.00
_cell.angle_gamma   90.00
#
_symmetry.space_group_name_H-M   'P 1'
#
loop_
_entity.id
_entity.type
_entity.pdbx_description
1 polymer ?
#
loop_
_entity_poly.entity_id
_entity_poly.type
_entity_poly.pdbx_seq_one_letter_code
_entity_poly.pdbx_strand_id
1 'polypeptide(L)'
;MQLAMFMAAVEEGSIQRAADRVGRSQPAVSIALRNLEKELGMELLDRTTLRDYRPTQAGQLLYDCASKITVLLDEVVALIRKQSEVPPD
;
A
#
# COMPACT_ATOMS: atom_id res chain seq x y z
N MET A 1 5.98 -0.37 -8.09
CA MET A 1 4.81 -1.01 -7.46
C MET A 1 4.22 -0.08 -6.40
N GLN A 2 2.92 0.13 -6.41
CA GLN A 2 2.25 1.11 -5.55
C GLN A 2 1.66 0.47 -4.29
N LEU A 3 2.52 -0.12 -3.48
CA LEU A 3 2.07 -0.85 -2.29
C LEU A 3 1.44 0.04 -1.23
N ALA A 4 1.98 1.25 -1.03
CA ALA A 4 1.46 2.15 -0.01
C ALA A 4 0.02 2.55 -0.29
N MET A 5 -0.32 2.84 -1.54
CA MET A 5 -1.68 3.19 -1.94
C MET A 5 -2.62 1.99 -1.82
N PHE A 6 -2.13 0.80 -2.19
CA PHE A 6 -2.90 -0.43 -2.05
C PHE A 6 -3.21 -0.72 -0.58
N MET A 7 -2.20 -0.64 0.28
CA MET A 7 -2.39 -0.88 1.72
C MET A 7 -3.36 0.12 2.32
N ALA A 8 -3.25 1.39 1.95
CA ALA A 8 -4.19 2.42 2.41
C ALA A 8 -5.62 2.10 1.97
N ALA A 9 -5.82 1.66 0.73
CA ALA A 9 -7.14 1.32 0.21
C ALA A 9 -7.76 0.15 0.98
N VAL A 10 -6.96 -0.86 1.31
CA VAL A 10 -7.43 -2.01 2.09
C VAL A 10 -7.79 -1.58 3.51
N GLU A 11 -6.92 -0.83 4.16
CA GLU A 11 -7.10 -0.41 5.55
C GLU A 11 -8.28 0.55 5.71
N GLU A 12 -8.43 1.48 4.78
CA GLU A 12 -9.53 2.46 4.82
C GLU A 12 -10.84 1.88 4.30
N GLY A 13 -10.78 0.89 3.45
CA GLY A 13 -11.96 0.33 2.80
C GLY A 13 -12.66 1.28 1.85
N SER A 14 -11.96 2.33 1.41
CA SER A 14 -12.53 3.39 0.59
C SER A 14 -11.41 4.08 -0.19
N ILE A 15 -11.65 4.29 -1.48
CA ILE A 15 -10.70 5.03 -2.34
C ILE A 15 -10.60 6.49 -1.89
N GLN A 16 -11.72 7.10 -1.50
CA GLN A 16 -11.73 8.47 -1.04
C GLN A 16 -10.85 8.66 0.21
N ARG A 17 -11.03 7.80 1.20
CA ARG A 17 -10.25 7.87 2.43
C ARG A 17 -8.78 7.53 2.19
N ALA A 18 -8.53 6.55 1.32
CA ALA A 18 -7.17 6.20 0.95
C ALA A 18 -6.46 7.39 0.29
N ALA A 19 -7.15 8.05 -0.65
CA ALA A 19 -6.63 9.23 -1.33
C ALA A 19 -6.29 10.36 -0.34
N ASP A 20 -7.20 10.63 0.59
CA ASP A 20 -6.99 11.64 1.63
C ASP A 20 -5.76 11.27 2.49
N ARG A 21 -5.65 10.00 2.87
CA ARG A 21 -4.57 9.52 3.72
C ARG A 21 -3.20 9.64 3.05
N VAL A 22 -3.11 9.32 1.75
CA VAL A 22 -1.83 9.38 1.04
C VAL A 22 -1.55 10.74 0.39
N GLY A 23 -2.50 11.69 0.52
CA GLY A 23 -2.33 13.03 -0.04
C GLY A 23 -2.38 13.07 -1.56
N ARG A 24 -3.21 12.23 -2.17
CA ARG A 24 -3.38 12.16 -3.62
C ARG A 24 -4.87 12.28 -3.99
N SER A 25 -5.14 12.57 -5.25
CA SER A 25 -6.51 12.61 -5.75
C SER A 25 -7.09 11.19 -5.88
N GLN A 26 -8.41 11.06 -5.82
CA GLN A 26 -9.07 9.77 -6.03
C GLN A 26 -8.72 9.15 -7.38
N PRO A 27 -8.76 9.91 -8.50
CA PRO A 27 -8.36 9.35 -9.79
C PRO A 27 -6.92 8.85 -9.81
N ALA A 28 -5.99 9.55 -9.14
CA ALA A 28 -4.60 9.12 -9.08
C ALA A 28 -4.47 7.79 -8.35
N VAL A 29 -5.16 7.63 -7.23
CA VAL A 29 -5.15 6.37 -6.46
C VAL A 29 -5.79 5.25 -7.29
N SER A 30 -6.94 5.51 -7.92
CA SER A 30 -7.63 4.52 -8.76
C SER A 30 -6.74 4.02 -9.90
N ILE A 31 -6.07 4.94 -10.58
CA ILE A 31 -5.16 4.59 -11.68
C ILE A 31 -3.98 3.76 -11.17
N ALA A 32 -3.39 4.17 -10.05
CA ALA A 32 -2.27 3.45 -9.46
C ALA A 32 -2.66 2.02 -9.08
N LEU A 33 -3.85 1.83 -8.50
CA LEU A 33 -4.33 0.51 -8.12
C LEU A 33 -4.60 -0.38 -9.34
N ARG A 34 -5.21 0.19 -10.40
CA ARG A 34 -5.44 -0.55 -11.64
C ARG A 34 -4.13 -0.94 -12.32
N ASN A 35 -3.14 -0.06 -12.28
CA ASN A 35 -1.82 -0.36 -12.83
C ASN A 35 -1.15 -1.48 -12.04
N LEU A 36 -1.29 -1.48 -10.73
CA LEU A 36 -0.75 -2.56 -9.90
C LEU A 36 -1.43 -3.90 -10.23
N GLU A 37 -2.75 -3.91 -10.36
CA GLU A 37 -3.50 -5.10 -10.75
C GLU A 37 -3.05 -5.61 -12.13
N LYS A 38 -2.81 -4.68 -13.05
CA LYS A 38 -2.33 -4.99 -14.40
C LYS A 38 -0.94 -5.63 -14.36
N GLU A 39 -0.03 -5.06 -13.58
CA GLU A 39 1.32 -5.62 -13.39
C GLU A 39 1.27 -7.05 -12.89
N LEU A 40 0.39 -7.33 -11.94
CA LEU A 40 0.29 -8.65 -11.32
C LEU A 40 -0.63 -9.60 -12.08
N GLY A 41 -1.41 -9.09 -13.02
CA GLY A 41 -2.31 -9.90 -13.83
C GLY A 41 -3.51 -10.43 -13.08
N MET A 42 -3.93 -9.76 -11.99
CA MET A 42 -5.09 -10.21 -11.21
C MET A 42 -5.71 -9.04 -10.45
N GLU A 43 -7.00 -9.17 -10.14
CA GLU A 43 -7.69 -8.20 -9.32
C GLU A 43 -7.30 -8.34 -7.86
N LEU A 44 -7.01 -7.23 -7.22
CA LEU A 44 -6.62 -7.17 -5.82
C LEU A 44 -7.75 -6.64 -4.94
N LEU A 45 -8.65 -5.85 -5.52
CA LEU A 45 -9.77 -5.26 -4.81
C LEU A 45 -11.07 -5.66 -5.49
N ASP A 46 -12.05 -6.05 -4.67
CA ASP A 46 -13.40 -6.35 -5.13
C ASP A 46 -14.17 -5.05 -5.20
N ARG A 47 -14.61 -4.68 -6.41
CA ARG A 47 -15.35 -3.45 -6.66
C ARG A 47 -16.84 -3.69 -6.90
N THR A 48 -17.33 -4.88 -6.55
CA THR A 48 -18.74 -5.21 -6.76
C THR A 48 -19.66 -4.46 -5.81
N THR A 49 -19.15 -4.01 -4.66
CA THR A 49 -19.91 -3.18 -3.73
C THR A 49 -19.50 -1.71 -3.94
N LEU A 50 -20.50 -0.82 -3.99
CA LEU A 50 -20.29 0.59 -4.29
C LEU A 50 -19.61 1.37 -3.16
N ARG A 51 -19.59 0.84 -1.94
CA ARG A 51 -19.13 1.59 -0.77
C ARG A 51 -17.87 1.06 -0.13
N ASP A 52 -17.60 -0.22 -0.26
CA ASP A 52 -16.48 -0.85 0.42
C ASP A 52 -15.58 -1.56 -0.58
N TYR A 53 -14.32 -1.17 -0.60
CA TYR A 53 -13.31 -1.87 -1.36
C TYR A 53 -12.72 -2.96 -0.47
N ARG A 54 -13.14 -4.19 -0.72
CA ARG A 54 -12.61 -5.33 0.01
C ARG A 54 -11.51 -6.00 -0.79
N PRO A 55 -10.46 -6.49 -0.15
CA PRO A 55 -9.44 -7.23 -0.90
C PRO A 55 -10.00 -8.55 -1.41
N THR A 56 -9.59 -8.92 -2.62
CA THR A 56 -9.78 -10.28 -3.12
C THR A 56 -8.86 -11.21 -2.34
N GLN A 57 -8.93 -12.52 -2.60
CA GLN A 57 -7.99 -13.46 -1.99
C GLN A 57 -6.56 -13.10 -2.34
N ALA A 58 -6.30 -12.76 -3.60
CA ALA A 58 -4.97 -12.30 -4.04
C ALA A 58 -4.59 -11.00 -3.33
N GLY A 59 -5.53 -10.07 -3.18
CA GLY A 59 -5.30 -8.82 -2.48
C GLY A 59 -4.95 -9.02 -1.02
N GLN A 60 -5.61 -9.96 -0.34
CA GLN A 60 -5.32 -10.26 1.05
C GLN A 60 -3.90 -10.85 1.21
N LEU A 61 -3.51 -11.75 0.30
CA LEU A 61 -2.16 -12.31 0.30
C LEU A 61 -1.11 -11.21 0.08
N LEU A 62 -1.36 -10.32 -0.88
CA LEU A 62 -0.44 -9.21 -1.13
C LEU A 62 -0.36 -8.27 0.07
N TYR A 63 -1.50 -7.96 0.68
CA TYR A 63 -1.53 -7.09 1.86
C TYR A 63 -0.71 -7.69 3.00
N ASP A 64 -0.87 -8.96 3.28
CA ASP A 64 -0.14 -9.64 4.35
C ASP A 64 1.37 -9.60 4.09
N CYS A 65 1.78 -9.86 2.85
CA CYS A 65 3.20 -9.77 2.46
C CYS A 65 3.71 -8.33 2.51
N ALA A 66 2.93 -7.38 2.03
CA ALA A 66 3.31 -5.97 2.03
C ALA A 66 3.51 -5.45 3.46
N SER A 67 2.68 -5.88 4.39
CA SER A 67 2.82 -5.52 5.80
C SER A 67 4.16 -5.99 6.37
N LYS A 68 4.56 -7.21 6.05
CA LYS A 68 5.85 -7.77 6.48
C LYS A 68 7.03 -7.04 5.84
N ILE A 69 6.93 -6.74 4.56
CA ILE A 69 7.96 -6.00 3.82
C ILE A 69 8.14 -4.61 4.43
N THR A 70 7.04 -3.93 4.74
CA THR A 70 7.07 -2.60 5.33
C THR A 70 7.77 -2.60 6.69
N VAL A 71 7.45 -3.58 7.54
CA VAL A 71 8.11 -3.72 8.85
C VAL A 71 9.61 -3.94 8.70
N LEU A 72 10.01 -4.84 7.80
CA LEU A 72 11.43 -5.10 7.54
C LEU A 72 12.14 -3.86 7.01
N LEU A 73 11.50 -3.13 6.10
CA LEU A 73 12.07 -1.90 5.56
C LEU A 73 12.26 -0.86 6.66
N ASP A 74 11.26 -0.68 7.53
CA ASP A 74 11.33 0.26 8.64
C ASP A 74 12.48 -0.09 9.58
N GLU A 75 12.69 -1.37 9.86
CA GLU A 75 13.80 -1.84 10.69
C GLU A 75 15.15 -1.51 10.05
N VAL A 76 15.28 -1.74 8.75
CA VAL A 76 16.52 -1.44 8.02
C VAL A 76 16.78 0.07 7.99
N VAL A 77 15.74 0.87 7.74
CA VAL A 77 15.87 2.33 7.75
C VAL A 77 16.30 2.84 9.12
N ALA A 78 15.73 2.27 10.19
CA ALA A 78 16.12 2.62 11.55
C ALA A 78 17.60 2.30 11.82
N LEU A 79 18.07 1.14 11.35
CA LEU A 79 19.47 0.76 11.49
C LEU A 79 20.40 1.70 10.71
N ILE A 80 20.02 2.07 9.49
CA ILE A 80 20.78 3.01 8.66
C ILE A 80 20.89 4.36 9.36
N ARG A 81 19.76 4.87 9.88
CA ARG A 81 19.74 6.15 10.60
C ARG A 81 20.60 6.11 11.84
N LYS A 82 20.56 5.01 12.57
CA LYS A 82 21.39 4.84 13.78
C LYS A 82 22.88 4.92 13.44
N GLN A 83 23.29 4.31 12.33
CA GLN A 83 24.67 4.39 11.87
C GLN A 83 25.08 5.81 11.49
N SER A 84 24.16 6.55 10.84
CA SER A 84 24.40 7.94 10.45
C SER A 84 24.52 8.87 11.64
N GLU A 85 23.90 8.53 12.77
CA GLU A 85 23.91 9.33 13.99
C GLU A 85 25.14 9.11 14.84
N VAL A 86 25.94 8.08 14.53
CA VAL A 86 27.18 7.83 15.27
C VAL A 86 28.17 8.96 14.94
N PRO A 87 28.57 9.76 15.94
CA PRO A 87 29.47 10.87 15.66
C PRO A 87 30.83 10.35 15.21
N PRO A 88 31.46 11.00 14.24
CA PRO A 88 32.81 10.63 13.84
C PRO A 88 33.77 10.94 15.00
N ASP A 89 34.65 10.05 15.26
CA ASP A 89 35.67 10.27 16.27
C ASP A 89 36.72 11.25 15.79
#